data_8654989267b91737b4a30d84c35ebc67
#
_entry.id   8654989267b91737b4a30d84c35ebc67
#
_cell.length_a   1.000
_cell.length_b   1.000
_cell.length_c   1.000
_cell.angle_alpha   90.00
_cell.angle_beta   90.00
_cell.angle_gamma   90.00
#
_symmetry.space_group_name_H-M   'P 1'
#
loop_
_entity.id
_entity.type
_entity.pdbx_description
1 polymer ?
#
loop_
_entity_poly.entity_id
_entity_poly.type
_entity_poly.pdbx_seq_one_letter_code
_entity_poly.pdbx_strand_id
1 'polypeptide(L)'
;MISLKPGITPLPIVLGYFIAAAIIAFLIIWRAKPKFSTIDLVYIGIGGAIVASADHILGDMIFLPNGIYPLINPPVWFRIITSFIVVALVRKVGSGITVFTAYDLISDFIHFGFKGEPLWLVEDALTYGLFMDIAIFITKGNLFGTLDNDKLKQNLSAILEGELLGFAFSFVHPFFTYGFIAPLTFGFIPNQERVLYLFVTYMAGDAVISPIAGILALRVSRVIAV
;
A
#
# COMPACT_ATOMS: atom_id res chain seq x y z
N MET A 1 -29.98 -18.24 -10.23
CA MET A 1 -28.58 -18.19 -9.81
C MET A 1 -28.08 -16.79 -10.09
N ILE A 2 -27.85 -16.01 -9.06
CA ILE A 2 -27.21 -14.70 -9.23
C ILE A 2 -25.77 -14.99 -9.64
N SER A 3 -25.42 -14.65 -10.87
CA SER A 3 -24.04 -14.74 -11.36
C SER A 3 -23.23 -13.65 -10.66
N LEU A 4 -22.61 -13.99 -9.55
CA LEU A 4 -21.71 -13.12 -8.79
C LEU A 4 -20.34 -13.06 -9.48
N LYS A 5 -20.32 -12.55 -10.71
CA LYS A 5 -19.07 -12.36 -11.47
C LYS A 5 -18.86 -10.89 -11.79
N PRO A 6 -18.42 -10.05 -10.85
CA PRO A 6 -17.91 -8.75 -11.27
C PRO A 6 -16.52 -8.82 -11.90
N GLY A 7 -15.74 -9.87 -11.62
CA GLY A 7 -14.38 -9.97 -12.11
C GLY A 7 -13.85 -11.40 -12.21
N ILE A 8 -12.53 -11.54 -12.42
CA ILE A 8 -11.83 -12.82 -12.45
C ILE A 8 -11.67 -13.36 -11.02
N THR A 9 -11.44 -12.47 -10.05
CA THR A 9 -11.37 -12.88 -8.64
C THR A 9 -12.79 -13.12 -8.14
N PRO A 10 -13.13 -14.35 -7.74
CA PRO A 10 -14.50 -14.69 -7.34
C PRO A 10 -14.94 -13.91 -6.09
N LEU A 11 -16.16 -13.40 -6.09
CA LEU A 11 -16.72 -12.64 -4.98
C LEU A 11 -16.56 -13.32 -3.60
N PRO A 12 -16.76 -14.64 -3.44
CA PRO A 12 -16.54 -15.28 -2.13
C PRO A 12 -15.11 -15.18 -1.63
N ILE A 13 -14.11 -15.20 -2.53
CA ILE A 13 -12.70 -15.04 -2.17
C ILE A 13 -12.44 -13.60 -1.72
N VAL A 14 -12.97 -12.61 -2.44
CA VAL A 14 -12.83 -11.19 -2.10
C VAL A 14 -13.49 -10.89 -0.76
N LEU A 15 -14.72 -11.33 -0.55
CA LEU A 15 -15.42 -11.16 0.74
C LEU A 15 -14.71 -11.88 1.87
N GLY A 16 -14.26 -13.12 1.65
CA GLY A 16 -13.50 -13.90 2.64
C GLY A 16 -12.21 -13.18 3.03
N TYR A 17 -11.48 -12.62 2.04
CA TYR A 17 -10.29 -11.82 2.29
C TYR A 17 -10.59 -10.60 3.14
N PHE A 18 -11.55 -9.75 2.76
CA PHE A 18 -11.82 -8.51 3.48
C PHE A 18 -12.39 -8.74 4.88
N ILE A 19 -13.19 -9.80 5.09
CA ILE A 19 -13.63 -10.19 6.42
C ILE A 19 -12.44 -10.63 7.28
N ALA A 20 -11.57 -11.48 6.74
CA ALA A 20 -10.35 -11.92 7.45
C ALA A 20 -9.41 -10.75 7.73
N ALA A 21 -9.20 -9.87 6.76
CA ALA A 21 -8.39 -8.66 6.89
C ALA A 21 -8.92 -7.72 7.99
N ALA A 22 -10.22 -7.48 8.02
CA ALA A 22 -10.86 -6.67 9.06
C ALA A 22 -10.70 -7.29 10.46
N ILE A 23 -10.86 -8.61 10.59
CA ILE A 23 -10.63 -9.33 11.84
C ILE A 23 -9.17 -9.21 12.27
N ILE A 24 -8.21 -9.43 11.36
CA ILE A 24 -6.78 -9.31 11.65
C ILE A 24 -6.45 -7.87 12.07
N ALA A 25 -6.93 -6.86 11.33
CA ALA A 25 -6.74 -5.45 11.68
C ALA A 25 -7.25 -5.15 13.09
N PHE A 26 -8.47 -5.58 13.40
CA PHE A 26 -9.04 -5.43 14.74
C PHE A 26 -8.18 -6.09 15.82
N LEU A 27 -7.75 -7.34 15.61
CA LEU A 27 -6.98 -8.10 16.59
C LEU A 27 -5.59 -7.48 16.85
N ILE A 28 -4.87 -7.05 15.80
CA ILE A 28 -3.54 -6.44 15.98
C ILE A 28 -3.64 -5.07 16.64
N ILE A 29 -4.63 -4.25 16.28
CA ILE A 29 -4.86 -2.94 16.91
C ILE A 29 -5.28 -3.13 18.38
N TRP A 30 -6.22 -4.05 18.64
CA TRP A 30 -6.67 -4.34 20.02
C TRP A 30 -5.52 -4.84 20.91
N ARG A 31 -4.61 -5.67 20.36
CA ARG A 31 -3.46 -6.19 21.09
C ARG A 31 -2.37 -5.14 21.27
N ALA A 32 -2.08 -4.35 20.25
CA ALA A 32 -1.03 -3.33 20.28
C ALA A 32 -1.42 -2.11 21.10
N LYS A 33 -2.72 -1.78 21.18
CA LYS A 33 -3.27 -0.61 21.88
C LYS A 33 -2.49 0.67 21.57
N PRO A 34 -2.31 1.03 20.29
CA PRO A 34 -1.49 2.16 19.90
C PRO A 34 -2.01 3.46 20.49
N LYS A 35 -1.10 4.31 20.95
CA LYS A 35 -1.41 5.68 21.38
C LYS A 35 -0.78 6.64 20.37
N PHE A 36 -1.60 7.24 19.52
CA PHE A 36 -1.14 8.25 18.58
C PHE A 36 -0.98 9.59 19.29
N SER A 37 0.18 10.22 19.11
CA SER A 37 0.40 11.61 19.50
C SER A 37 -0.13 12.55 18.41
N THR A 38 -0.25 13.84 18.72
CA THR A 38 -0.61 14.86 17.72
C THR A 38 0.36 14.86 16.53
N ILE A 39 1.65 14.66 16.80
CA ILE A 39 2.67 14.59 15.74
C ILE A 39 2.45 13.37 14.82
N ASP A 40 2.12 12.21 15.38
CA ASP A 40 1.79 11.02 14.57
C ASP A 40 0.61 11.30 13.64
N LEU A 41 -0.44 11.94 14.16
CA LEU A 41 -1.62 12.29 13.36
C LEU A 41 -1.28 13.31 12.25
N VAL A 42 -0.38 14.24 12.53
CA VAL A 42 0.14 15.19 11.53
C VAL A 42 0.93 14.43 10.44
N TYR A 43 1.82 13.52 10.83
CA TYR A 43 2.54 12.69 9.86
C TYR A 43 1.61 11.82 9.02
N ILE A 44 0.58 11.24 9.62
CA ILE A 44 -0.43 10.45 8.91
C ILE A 44 -1.22 11.31 7.92
N GLY A 45 -1.74 12.46 8.36
CA GLY A 45 -2.57 13.33 7.52
C GLY A 45 -1.78 13.94 6.35
N ILE A 46 -0.63 14.58 6.67
CA ILE A 46 0.25 15.16 5.64
C ILE A 46 0.85 14.05 4.78
N GLY A 47 1.25 12.92 5.41
CA GLY A 47 1.80 11.78 4.71
C GLY A 47 0.82 11.19 3.72
N GLY A 48 -0.44 10.95 4.09
CA GLY A 48 -1.48 10.49 3.17
C GLY A 48 -1.68 11.43 1.98
N ALA A 49 -1.65 12.76 2.24
CA ALA A 49 -1.73 13.76 1.17
C ALA A 49 -0.51 13.71 0.23
N ILE A 50 0.69 13.50 0.78
CA ILE A 50 1.91 13.35 -0.03
C ILE A 50 1.85 12.07 -0.86
N VAL A 51 1.39 10.95 -0.27
CA VAL A 51 1.21 9.68 -1.01
C VAL A 51 0.26 9.88 -2.18
N ALA A 52 -0.90 10.49 -1.96
CA ALA A 52 -1.89 10.76 -3.00
C ALA A 52 -1.34 11.68 -4.11
N SER A 53 -0.65 12.75 -3.73
CA SER A 53 -0.06 13.69 -4.68
C SER A 53 1.09 13.06 -5.47
N ALA A 54 1.92 12.24 -4.82
CA ALA A 54 3.03 11.55 -5.46
C ALA A 54 2.55 10.50 -6.46
N ASP A 55 1.51 9.75 -6.11
CA ASP A 55 0.87 8.77 -6.98
C ASP A 55 0.17 9.45 -8.16
N HIS A 56 -0.85 10.23 -7.88
CA HIS A 56 -1.82 10.72 -8.87
C HIS A 56 -1.44 12.03 -9.57
N ILE A 57 -0.49 12.79 -9.05
CA ILE A 57 0.00 13.98 -9.74
C ILE A 57 1.37 13.72 -10.35
N LEU A 58 2.37 13.37 -9.52
CA LEU A 58 3.73 13.17 -10.03
C LEU A 58 3.85 11.90 -10.87
N GLY A 59 3.25 10.80 -10.42
CA GLY A 59 3.29 9.51 -11.10
C GLY A 59 2.62 9.58 -12.46
N ASP A 60 1.42 10.15 -12.53
CA ASP A 60 0.65 10.26 -13.75
C ASP A 60 1.24 11.26 -14.76
N MET A 61 2.10 12.18 -14.32
CA MET A 61 2.84 13.07 -15.22
C MET A 61 3.99 12.38 -15.97
N ILE A 62 4.40 11.18 -15.55
CA ILE A 62 5.49 10.44 -16.17
C ILE A 62 4.95 9.48 -17.23
N PHE A 63 5.04 9.90 -18.48
CA PHE A 63 4.62 9.08 -19.61
C PHE A 63 5.73 8.12 -20.02
N LEU A 64 5.45 6.82 -19.97
CA LEU A 64 6.37 5.78 -20.40
C LEU A 64 5.92 5.19 -21.75
N PRO A 65 6.87 4.77 -22.62
CA PRO A 65 6.55 4.08 -23.85
C PRO A 65 5.74 2.82 -23.60
N ASN A 66 4.85 2.49 -24.55
CA ASN A 66 4.10 1.25 -24.53
C ASN A 66 5.04 0.05 -24.41
N GLY A 67 4.75 -0.87 -23.48
CA GLY A 67 5.54 -2.06 -23.21
C GLY A 67 6.51 -1.95 -22.04
N ILE A 68 6.86 -0.74 -21.57
CA ILE A 68 7.60 -0.54 -20.31
C ILE A 68 6.62 -0.55 -19.13
N TYR A 69 5.51 0.15 -19.28
CA TYR A 69 4.39 0.05 -18.35
C TYR A 69 3.71 -1.33 -18.51
N PRO A 70 3.38 -2.09 -17.45
CA PRO A 70 3.39 -1.73 -16.05
C PRO A 70 4.65 -2.20 -15.27
N LEU A 71 5.69 -2.71 -15.93
CA LEU A 71 6.92 -3.14 -15.26
C LEU A 71 7.54 -1.97 -14.46
N ILE A 72 7.63 -0.81 -15.11
CA ILE A 72 7.92 0.46 -14.44
C ILE A 72 6.59 1.20 -14.34
N ASN A 73 6.11 1.38 -13.12
CA ASN A 73 4.85 2.05 -12.85
C ASN A 73 5.09 3.21 -11.88
N PRO A 74 5.35 4.43 -12.41
CA PRO A 74 5.68 5.58 -11.57
C PRO A 74 4.64 5.87 -10.49
N PRO A 75 3.32 5.89 -10.75
CA PRO A 75 2.29 6.03 -9.73
C PRO A 75 2.50 5.07 -8.54
N VAL A 76 2.55 3.76 -8.82
CA VAL A 76 2.74 2.74 -7.79
C VAL A 76 4.08 2.87 -7.08
N TRP A 77 5.16 3.18 -7.81
CA TRP A 77 6.48 3.34 -7.23
C TRP A 77 6.55 4.53 -6.28
N PHE A 78 5.95 5.66 -6.62
CA PHE A 78 5.84 6.81 -5.72
C PHE A 78 4.98 6.51 -4.50
N ARG A 79 3.89 5.77 -4.67
CA ARG A 79 3.04 5.28 -3.56
C ARG A 79 3.85 4.44 -2.58
N ILE A 80 4.63 3.46 -3.08
CA ILE A 80 5.48 2.60 -2.25
C ILE A 80 6.51 3.44 -1.49
N ILE A 81 7.28 4.28 -2.19
CA ILE A 81 8.34 5.09 -1.57
C ILE A 81 7.77 5.99 -0.47
N THR A 82 6.74 6.75 -0.79
CA THR A 82 6.20 7.76 0.12
C THR A 82 5.48 7.12 1.31
N SER A 83 4.70 6.07 1.10
CA SER A 83 4.01 5.37 2.19
C SER A 83 4.99 4.66 3.15
N PHE A 84 6.07 4.05 2.64
CA PHE A 84 7.11 3.45 3.48
C PHE A 84 7.78 4.49 4.38
N ILE A 85 8.08 5.67 3.85
CA ILE A 85 8.63 6.78 4.64
C ILE A 85 7.68 7.18 5.76
N VAL A 86 6.39 7.37 5.45
CA VAL A 86 5.40 7.82 6.44
C VAL A 86 5.25 6.80 7.57
N VAL A 87 5.09 5.51 7.25
CA VAL A 87 4.95 4.49 8.30
C VAL A 87 6.23 4.26 9.09
N ALA A 88 7.41 4.49 8.48
CA ALA A 88 8.69 4.45 9.18
C ALA A 88 8.88 5.62 10.17
N LEU A 89 8.21 6.74 9.96
CA LEU A 89 8.19 7.87 10.90
C LEU A 89 7.25 7.60 12.08
N VAL A 90 6.06 7.07 11.83
CA VAL A 90 5.03 6.85 12.85
C VAL A 90 5.30 5.57 13.67
N ARG A 91 5.64 4.47 13.03
CA ARG A 91 6.03 3.17 13.62
C ARG A 91 5.00 2.55 14.60
N LYS A 92 3.75 2.90 14.48
CA LYS A 92 2.65 2.42 15.35
C LYS A 92 1.65 1.63 14.53
N VAL A 93 1.21 0.50 15.06
CA VAL A 93 0.13 -0.31 14.46
C VAL A 93 -1.10 0.57 14.27
N GLY A 94 -1.76 0.45 13.13
CA GLY A 94 -2.87 1.31 12.70
C GLY A 94 -2.42 2.50 11.84
N SER A 95 -1.11 2.82 11.79
CA SER A 95 -0.63 3.91 10.94
C SER A 95 -0.73 3.58 9.46
N GLY A 96 -0.48 2.34 9.06
CA GLY A 96 -0.62 1.90 7.68
C GLY A 96 -2.06 2.05 7.19
N ILE A 97 -3.02 1.47 7.89
CA ILE A 97 -4.45 1.58 7.58
C ILE A 97 -4.87 3.06 7.51
N THR A 98 -4.47 3.87 8.50
CA THR A 98 -4.89 5.27 8.55
C THR A 98 -4.25 6.13 7.45
N VAL A 99 -2.97 5.87 7.09
CA VAL A 99 -2.30 6.55 5.97
C VAL A 99 -2.98 6.22 4.65
N PHE A 100 -3.30 4.95 4.40
CA PHE A 100 -3.98 4.56 3.16
C PHE A 100 -5.44 5.03 3.12
N THR A 101 -6.13 5.09 4.26
CA THR A 101 -7.44 5.75 4.35
C THR A 101 -7.35 7.25 3.98
N ALA A 102 -6.35 7.96 4.52
CA ALA A 102 -6.14 9.37 4.19
C ALA A 102 -5.72 9.56 2.73
N TYR A 103 -4.84 8.68 2.22
CA TYR A 103 -4.43 8.65 0.83
C TYR A 103 -5.64 8.53 -0.11
N ASP A 104 -6.50 7.53 0.12
CA ASP A 104 -7.63 7.24 -0.76
C ASP A 104 -8.67 8.37 -0.75
N LEU A 105 -8.99 8.93 0.43
CA LEU A 105 -9.89 10.08 0.54
C LEU A 105 -9.38 11.30 -0.27
N ILE A 106 -8.06 11.55 -0.26
CA ILE A 106 -7.46 12.65 -1.00
C ILE A 106 -7.38 12.34 -2.49
N SER A 107 -7.05 11.09 -2.85
CA SER A 107 -7.04 10.59 -4.22
C SER A 107 -8.41 10.72 -4.87
N ASP A 108 -9.46 10.34 -4.15
CA ASP A 108 -10.85 10.48 -4.61
C ASP A 108 -11.20 11.94 -4.88
N PHE A 109 -10.74 12.87 -4.03
CA PHE A 109 -10.90 14.30 -4.28
C PHE A 109 -10.16 14.77 -5.54
N ILE A 110 -8.92 14.32 -5.76
CA ILE A 110 -8.10 14.69 -6.92
C ILE A 110 -8.73 14.19 -8.22
N HIS A 111 -9.17 12.91 -8.25
CA HIS A 111 -9.66 12.26 -9.45
C HIS A 111 -11.15 12.46 -9.72
N PHE A 112 -11.99 12.40 -8.68
CA PHE A 112 -13.43 12.26 -8.81
C PHE A 112 -14.24 13.36 -8.15
N GLY A 113 -13.58 14.32 -7.48
CA GLY A 113 -14.25 15.43 -6.81
C GLY A 113 -15.23 14.96 -5.73
N PHE A 114 -14.83 14.00 -4.90
CA PHE A 114 -15.64 13.37 -3.85
C PHE A 114 -16.87 12.59 -4.34
N LYS A 115 -16.83 12.05 -5.52
CA LYS A 115 -17.90 11.14 -5.97
C LYS A 115 -17.85 9.75 -5.32
N GLY A 116 -16.84 9.54 -4.46
CA GLY A 116 -16.73 8.50 -3.46
C GLY A 116 -16.86 7.08 -4.00
N GLU A 117 -15.74 6.43 -4.14
CA GLU A 117 -15.68 5.00 -4.41
C GLU A 117 -15.27 4.27 -3.11
N PRO A 118 -16.17 4.08 -2.15
CA PRO A 118 -15.83 3.53 -0.83
C PRO A 118 -15.17 2.15 -0.89
N LEU A 119 -15.30 1.46 -2.02
CA LEU A 119 -14.63 0.19 -2.25
C LEU A 119 -13.11 0.33 -2.35
N TRP A 120 -12.59 1.42 -2.96
CA TRP A 120 -11.17 1.71 -3.05
C TRP A 120 -10.59 1.98 -1.67
N LEU A 121 -11.28 2.77 -0.85
CA LEU A 121 -10.87 3.05 0.52
C LEU A 121 -10.76 1.77 1.35
N VAL A 122 -11.74 0.86 1.24
CA VAL A 122 -11.70 -0.44 1.93
C VAL A 122 -10.56 -1.30 1.38
N GLU A 123 -10.35 -1.32 0.06
CA GLU A 123 -9.26 -2.05 -0.57
C GLU A 123 -7.92 -1.57 -0.03
N ASP A 124 -7.61 -0.30 -0.19
CA ASP A 124 -6.30 0.26 0.13
C ASP A 124 -5.99 0.18 1.63
N ALA A 125 -6.96 0.46 2.47
CA ALA A 125 -6.80 0.34 3.92
C ALA A 125 -6.56 -1.11 4.38
N LEU A 126 -7.33 -2.09 3.84
CA LEU A 126 -7.27 -3.49 4.26
C LEU A 126 -6.34 -4.37 3.41
N THR A 127 -5.61 -3.79 2.46
CA THR A 127 -4.52 -4.44 1.75
C THR A 127 -3.20 -3.75 2.08
N TYR A 128 -2.81 -2.72 1.34
CA TYR A 128 -1.55 -1.98 1.53
C TYR A 128 -1.37 -1.52 2.98
N GLY A 129 -2.40 -0.87 3.54
CA GLY A 129 -2.38 -0.37 4.92
C GLY A 129 -2.22 -1.49 5.94
N LEU A 130 -3.00 -2.57 5.81
CA LEU A 130 -2.94 -3.71 6.71
C LEU A 130 -1.61 -4.46 6.62
N PHE A 131 -1.05 -4.65 5.41
CA PHE A 131 0.26 -5.31 5.26
C PHE A 131 1.36 -4.54 6.00
N MET A 132 1.35 -3.21 5.92
CA MET A 132 2.26 -2.37 6.70
C MET A 132 2.02 -2.50 8.20
N ASP A 133 0.78 -2.50 8.64
CA ASP A 133 0.46 -2.64 10.07
C ASP A 133 0.82 -4.02 10.63
N ILE A 134 0.69 -5.08 9.84
CA ILE A 134 1.20 -6.41 10.19
C ILE A 134 2.72 -6.39 10.33
N ALA A 135 3.43 -5.76 9.40
CA ALA A 135 4.88 -5.63 9.46
C ALA A 135 5.32 -4.83 10.70
N ILE A 136 4.66 -3.70 11.00
CA ILE A 136 4.91 -2.92 12.22
C ILE A 136 4.64 -3.75 13.47
N PHE A 137 3.56 -4.55 13.49
CA PHE A 137 3.21 -5.40 14.62
C PHE A 137 4.25 -6.49 14.86
N ILE A 138 4.70 -7.19 13.81
CA ILE A 138 5.70 -8.26 13.89
C ILE A 138 7.06 -7.70 14.32
N THR A 139 7.48 -6.57 13.76
CA THR A 139 8.75 -5.91 14.07
C THR A 139 8.71 -5.09 15.36
N LYS A 140 7.55 -5.02 16.03
CA LYS A 140 7.33 -4.21 17.25
C LYS A 140 7.73 -2.74 17.05
N GLY A 141 7.45 -2.19 15.87
CA GLY A 141 7.77 -0.81 15.50
C GLY A 141 9.20 -0.60 14.99
N ASN A 142 10.01 -1.66 14.87
CA ASN A 142 11.34 -1.58 14.27
C ASN A 142 11.32 -1.82 12.74
N LEU A 143 10.26 -1.37 12.08
CA LEU A 143 10.11 -1.52 10.64
C LEU A 143 11.29 -0.86 9.91
N PHE A 144 11.81 -1.54 8.91
CA PHE A 144 13.00 -1.16 8.12
C PHE A 144 14.28 -1.00 8.95
N GLY A 145 14.37 -1.64 10.12
CA GLY A 145 15.55 -1.53 11.00
C GLY A 145 15.76 -0.14 11.59
N THR A 146 14.71 0.68 11.69
CA THR A 146 14.78 2.08 12.16
C THR A 146 15.30 2.24 13.57
N LEU A 147 15.11 1.24 14.45
CA LEU A 147 15.56 1.21 15.83
C LEU A 147 16.87 0.44 16.06
N ASP A 148 17.39 -0.24 15.03
CA ASP A 148 18.64 -0.99 15.16
C ASP A 148 19.85 -0.04 15.23
N ASN A 149 20.90 -0.44 15.97
CA ASN A 149 22.14 0.32 16.06
C ASN A 149 23.21 -0.17 15.09
N ASP A 150 23.15 -1.42 14.65
CA ASP A 150 24.08 -2.00 13.69
C ASP A 150 23.68 -1.62 12.26
N LYS A 151 24.58 -0.93 11.54
CA LYS A 151 24.34 -0.48 10.16
C LYS A 151 24.07 -1.62 9.18
N LEU A 152 24.73 -2.76 9.34
CA LEU A 152 24.50 -3.91 8.46
C LEU A 152 23.09 -4.46 8.68
N LYS A 153 22.72 -4.67 9.93
CA LYS A 153 21.41 -5.16 10.30
C LYS A 153 20.29 -4.21 9.85
N GLN A 154 20.47 -2.90 10.00
CA GLN A 154 19.56 -1.88 9.51
C GLN A 154 19.28 -2.01 8.01
N ASN A 155 20.38 -2.03 7.22
CA ASN A 155 20.25 -2.10 5.76
C ASN A 155 19.63 -3.44 5.33
N LEU A 156 20.00 -4.55 5.96
CA LEU A 156 19.39 -5.86 5.68
C LEU A 156 17.89 -5.88 6.01
N SER A 157 17.49 -5.37 7.19
CA SER A 157 16.08 -5.25 7.56
C SER A 157 15.33 -4.37 6.56
N ALA A 158 15.88 -3.21 6.19
CA ALA A 158 15.25 -2.30 5.23
C ALA A 158 15.03 -2.96 3.85
N ILE A 159 16.02 -3.71 3.37
CA ILE A 159 15.92 -4.43 2.10
C ILE A 159 14.90 -5.57 2.20
N LEU A 160 15.01 -6.44 3.19
CA LEU A 160 14.17 -7.64 3.30
C LEU A 160 12.72 -7.29 3.60
N GLU A 161 12.47 -6.36 4.53
CA GLU A 161 11.12 -5.93 4.88
C GLU A 161 10.48 -5.13 3.75
N GLY A 162 11.29 -4.30 3.06
CA GLY A 162 10.85 -3.62 1.85
C GLY A 162 10.42 -4.60 0.77
N GLU A 163 11.24 -5.61 0.48
CA GLU A 163 10.96 -6.65 -0.51
C GLU A 163 9.71 -7.47 -0.16
N LEU A 164 9.56 -7.87 1.11
CA LEU A 164 8.39 -8.61 1.56
C LEU A 164 7.09 -7.80 1.41
N LEU A 165 7.13 -6.52 1.73
CA LEU A 165 5.99 -5.62 1.53
C LEU A 165 5.71 -5.39 0.05
N GLY A 166 6.73 -5.16 -0.77
CA GLY A 166 6.57 -5.02 -2.22
C GLY A 166 5.97 -6.26 -2.87
N PHE A 167 6.44 -7.44 -2.48
CA PHE A 167 5.84 -8.70 -2.91
C PHE A 167 4.36 -8.79 -2.51
N ALA A 168 3.99 -8.45 -1.27
CA ALA A 168 2.61 -8.43 -0.85
C ALA A 168 1.77 -7.40 -1.65
N PHE A 169 2.33 -6.24 -1.94
CA PHE A 169 1.67 -5.18 -2.71
C PHE A 169 1.41 -5.57 -4.16
N SER A 170 2.30 -6.33 -4.77
CA SER A 170 2.16 -6.77 -6.17
C SER A 170 0.90 -7.60 -6.45
N PHE A 171 0.30 -8.19 -5.41
CA PHE A 171 -0.98 -8.92 -5.52
C PHE A 171 -2.20 -8.00 -5.57
N VAL A 172 -2.13 -6.81 -4.98
CA VAL A 172 -3.32 -5.97 -4.76
C VAL A 172 -3.89 -5.52 -6.09
N HIS A 173 -3.14 -4.79 -6.88
CA HIS A 173 -3.63 -4.21 -8.13
C HIS A 173 -4.15 -5.25 -9.13
N PRO A 174 -3.44 -6.37 -9.43
CA PRO A 174 -3.95 -7.35 -10.38
C PRO A 174 -5.21 -8.08 -9.92
N PHE A 175 -5.25 -8.51 -8.67
CA PHE A 175 -6.30 -9.42 -8.20
C PHE A 175 -7.48 -8.70 -7.55
N PHE A 176 -7.26 -7.61 -6.82
CA PHE A 176 -8.33 -6.86 -6.18
C PHE A 176 -8.78 -5.67 -7.03
N THR A 177 -7.86 -4.78 -7.38
CA THR A 177 -8.19 -3.58 -8.14
C THR A 177 -8.70 -3.94 -9.54
N TYR A 178 -7.85 -4.50 -10.38
CA TYR A 178 -8.18 -4.82 -11.77
C TYR A 178 -9.05 -6.09 -11.89
N GLY A 179 -8.81 -7.08 -11.05
CA GLY A 179 -9.51 -8.37 -11.09
C GLY A 179 -10.92 -8.35 -10.49
N PHE A 180 -11.28 -7.34 -9.70
CA PHE A 180 -12.56 -7.29 -9.02
C PHE A 180 -13.19 -5.90 -8.94
N ILE A 181 -12.54 -4.91 -8.28
CA ILE A 181 -13.20 -3.63 -7.97
C ILE A 181 -13.43 -2.79 -9.22
N ALA A 182 -12.42 -2.61 -10.07
CA ALA A 182 -12.55 -1.82 -11.28
C ALA A 182 -13.62 -2.39 -12.25
N PRO A 183 -13.72 -3.72 -12.49
CA PRO A 183 -14.83 -4.31 -13.21
C PRO A 183 -16.20 -4.03 -12.59
N LEU A 184 -16.30 -4.06 -11.26
CA LEU A 184 -17.55 -3.77 -10.56
C LEU A 184 -17.96 -2.30 -10.70
N THR A 185 -16.98 -1.39 -10.59
CA THR A 185 -17.19 0.05 -10.64
C THR A 185 -17.44 0.57 -12.05
N PHE A 186 -16.63 0.11 -13.00
CA PHE A 186 -16.64 0.62 -14.39
C PHE A 186 -17.35 -0.29 -15.40
N GLY A 187 -17.81 -1.47 -14.99
CA GLY A 187 -18.64 -2.35 -15.82
C GLY A 187 -17.91 -3.08 -16.95
N PHE A 188 -16.58 -3.18 -16.94
CA PHE A 188 -15.85 -3.94 -17.95
C PHE A 188 -15.64 -5.41 -17.53
N ILE A 189 -15.34 -6.27 -18.51
CA ILE A 189 -15.02 -7.68 -18.26
C ILE A 189 -13.50 -7.82 -18.25
N PRO A 190 -12.87 -8.19 -17.09
CA PRO A 190 -11.43 -8.35 -17.04
C PRO A 190 -10.97 -9.57 -17.83
N ASN A 191 -9.79 -9.47 -18.46
CA ASN A 191 -9.15 -10.58 -19.14
C ASN A 191 -8.16 -11.27 -18.20
N GLN A 192 -8.28 -12.60 -18.06
CA GLN A 192 -7.42 -13.40 -17.19
C GLN A 192 -5.94 -13.30 -17.57
N GLU A 193 -5.62 -13.30 -18.84
CA GLU A 193 -4.24 -13.13 -19.32
C GLU A 193 -3.68 -11.77 -18.89
N ARG A 194 -4.51 -10.72 -18.96
CA ARG A 194 -4.14 -9.39 -18.50
C ARG A 194 -3.87 -9.34 -17.00
N VAL A 195 -4.70 -10.00 -16.18
CA VAL A 195 -4.47 -10.09 -14.72
C VAL A 195 -3.13 -10.77 -14.42
N LEU A 196 -2.85 -11.90 -15.05
CA LEU A 196 -1.58 -12.62 -14.88
C LEU A 196 -0.38 -11.80 -15.38
N TYR A 197 -0.52 -11.14 -16.52
CA TYR A 197 0.51 -10.25 -17.05
C TYR A 197 0.81 -9.10 -16.07
N LEU A 198 -0.24 -8.44 -15.54
CA LEU A 198 -0.10 -7.40 -14.53
C LEU A 198 0.60 -7.95 -13.29
N PHE A 199 0.19 -9.11 -12.78
CA PHE A 199 0.80 -9.70 -11.60
C PHE A 199 2.31 -9.94 -11.78
N VAL A 200 2.71 -10.57 -12.87
CA VAL A 200 4.13 -10.86 -13.14
C VAL A 200 4.94 -9.57 -13.29
N THR A 201 4.39 -8.58 -13.98
CA THR A 201 5.10 -7.31 -14.22
C THR A 201 5.17 -6.43 -12.99
N TYR A 202 4.12 -6.37 -12.17
CA TYR A 202 4.16 -5.67 -10.88
C TYR A 202 5.13 -6.35 -9.93
N MET A 203 5.06 -7.68 -9.81
CA MET A 203 5.99 -8.42 -8.95
C MET A 203 7.46 -8.12 -9.31
N ALA A 204 7.79 -8.10 -10.60
CA ALA A 204 9.14 -7.78 -11.05
C ALA A 204 9.52 -6.30 -10.81
N GLY A 205 8.60 -5.36 -11.07
CA GLY A 205 8.82 -3.94 -10.84
C GLY A 205 8.93 -3.58 -9.36
N ASP A 206 8.05 -4.13 -8.54
CA ASP A 206 7.99 -3.87 -7.11
C ASP A 206 9.20 -4.50 -6.38
N ALA A 207 9.70 -5.65 -6.85
CA ALA A 207 10.95 -6.25 -6.36
C ALA A 207 12.17 -5.32 -6.54
N VAL A 208 12.15 -4.42 -7.51
CA VAL A 208 13.23 -3.44 -7.71
C VAL A 208 13.05 -2.21 -6.82
N ILE A 209 11.83 -1.67 -6.75
CA ILE A 209 11.60 -0.39 -6.07
C ILE A 209 11.46 -0.53 -4.56
N SER A 210 10.91 -1.63 -4.07
CA SER A 210 10.56 -1.78 -2.66
C SER A 210 11.77 -1.88 -1.72
N PRO A 211 12.88 -2.57 -2.05
CA PRO A 211 14.11 -2.49 -1.26
C PRO A 211 14.68 -1.06 -1.22
N ILE A 212 14.62 -0.35 -2.34
CA ILE A 212 15.06 1.05 -2.42
C ILE A 212 14.20 1.93 -1.52
N ALA A 213 12.88 1.74 -1.57
CA ALA A 213 11.92 2.45 -0.71
C ALA A 213 12.16 2.16 0.78
N GLY A 214 12.44 0.90 1.15
CA GLY A 214 12.81 0.53 2.52
C GLY A 214 14.08 1.23 3.01
N ILE A 215 15.13 1.29 2.18
CA ILE A 215 16.36 2.03 2.50
C ILE A 215 16.08 3.53 2.64
N LEU A 216 15.29 4.12 1.73
CA LEU A 216 14.91 5.53 1.82
C LEU A 216 14.11 5.81 3.09
N ALA A 217 13.14 4.97 3.43
CA ALA A 217 12.36 5.07 4.65
C ALA A 217 13.24 5.03 5.91
N LEU A 218 14.21 4.10 5.96
CA LEU A 218 15.21 4.03 7.02
C LEU A 218 16.03 5.34 7.12
N ARG A 219 16.51 5.87 6.00
CA ARG A 219 17.34 7.08 6.00
C ARG A 219 16.57 8.32 6.43
N VAL A 220 15.39 8.53 5.86
CA VAL A 220 14.53 9.68 6.17
C VAL A 220 14.08 9.64 7.64
N SER A 221 13.65 8.49 8.14
CA SER A 221 13.21 8.36 9.54
C SER A 221 14.33 8.70 10.54
N ARG A 222 15.59 8.41 10.21
CA ARG A 222 16.73 8.75 11.08
C ARG A 222 17.10 10.22 11.07
N VAL A 223 16.90 10.91 9.96
CA VAL A 223 17.17 12.36 9.88
C VAL A 223 16.10 13.15 10.65
N ILE A 224 14.85 12.69 10.61
CA ILE A 224 13.74 13.42 11.22
C ILE A 224 13.57 13.09 12.73
N ALA A 225 13.98 11.90 13.16
CA ALA A 225 13.86 11.45 14.56
C ALA A 225 14.97 12.00 15.51
N VAL A 226 15.80 12.95 15.05
CA VAL A 226 16.88 13.59 15.85
C VAL A 226 16.33 14.72 16.72
#